data_e3200ccd5ea8b282433b6bfab933319f
#
_entry.id   e3200ccd5ea8b282433b6bfab933319f
#
_cell.length_a   1.000
_cell.length_b   1.000
_cell.length_c   1.000
_cell.angle_alpha   90.00
_cell.angle_beta   90.00
_cell.angle_gamma   90.00
#
_symmetry.space_group_name_H-M   'P 1'
#
loop_
_entity.id
_entity.type
_entity.pdbx_description
1 polymer ?
#
loop_
_entity_poly.entity_id
_entity_poly.type
_entity_poly.pdbx_seq_one_letter_code
_entity_poly.pdbx_strand_id
1 'polypeptide(L)'
;MMISDYLPHSSAITLINEILEFIPGESIKVRSVINEQNPFLEDGKFQAQKAIEMMAQSLGIYDSKMRELRGEKAIFGFLLGSRKFEIFRPYFKVGDEIVIVSKCSIQDESGFGVYDSELFVNGKLGARAVLNVMSPDEEFVKKALSE
;
A
#
# COMPACT_ATOMS: atom_id res chain seq x y z
N MET A 1 0.13 -17.45 4.04
CA MET A 1 1.23 -16.66 3.49
C MET A 1 1.40 -15.39 4.31
N MET A 2 2.60 -15.09 4.73
CA MET A 2 2.83 -13.93 5.58
C MET A 2 2.93 -12.66 4.75
N ILE A 3 2.30 -11.60 5.22
CA ILE A 3 2.31 -10.30 4.54
C ILE A 3 3.76 -9.79 4.36
N SER A 4 4.62 -10.02 5.35
CA SER A 4 6.02 -9.61 5.29
C SER A 4 6.78 -10.17 4.08
N ASP A 5 6.30 -11.27 3.49
CA ASP A 5 6.93 -11.86 2.29
C ASP A 5 6.77 -10.96 1.07
N TYR A 6 5.83 -10.02 1.10
CA TYR A 6 5.54 -9.12 -0.01
C TYR A 6 6.07 -7.71 0.20
N LEU A 7 6.66 -7.43 1.36
CA LEU A 7 7.21 -6.12 1.67
C LEU A 7 8.73 -6.25 1.76
N PRO A 8 9.47 -5.56 0.91
CA PRO A 8 10.93 -5.73 0.80
C PRO A 8 11.71 -5.20 2.00
N HIS A 9 11.06 -4.47 2.89
CA HIS A 9 11.69 -3.94 4.07
C HIS A 9 11.13 -4.49 5.35
N SER A 10 11.80 -4.15 6.43
CA SER A 10 11.53 -4.60 7.77
C SER A 10 10.06 -4.86 8.05
N SER A 11 9.76 -6.08 8.45
CA SER A 11 8.43 -6.46 8.94
C SER A 11 8.04 -5.74 10.23
N ALA A 12 8.96 -4.99 10.84
CA ALA A 12 8.71 -4.29 12.10
C ALA A 12 7.64 -3.19 11.98
N ILE A 13 7.38 -2.68 10.76
CA ILE A 13 6.40 -1.62 10.53
C ILE A 13 5.35 -2.07 9.51
N THR A 14 4.89 -3.30 9.63
CA THR A 14 3.83 -3.79 8.76
C THR A 14 2.47 -3.38 9.31
N LEU A 15 1.75 -2.55 8.58
CA LEU A 15 0.44 -2.05 8.98
C LEU A 15 -0.70 -2.92 8.45
N ILE A 16 -0.45 -3.77 7.46
CA ILE A 16 -1.45 -4.61 6.82
C ILE A 16 -1.42 -6.00 7.45
N ASN A 17 -2.58 -6.54 7.80
CA ASN A 17 -2.70 -7.85 8.44
C ASN A 17 -2.97 -8.98 7.43
N GLU A 18 -3.82 -8.75 6.43
CA GLU A 18 -4.14 -9.80 5.47
C GLU A 18 -4.55 -9.25 4.11
N ILE A 19 -4.40 -10.09 3.10
CA ILE A 19 -4.86 -9.81 1.73
C ILE A 19 -6.22 -10.48 1.58
N LEU A 20 -7.24 -9.70 1.25
CA LEU A 20 -8.59 -10.21 1.05
C LEU A 20 -8.84 -10.62 -0.40
N GLU A 21 -8.25 -9.88 -1.35
CA GLU A 21 -8.44 -10.15 -2.77
C GLU A 21 -7.29 -9.55 -3.56
N PHE A 22 -6.87 -10.27 -4.59
CA PHE A 22 -5.87 -9.78 -5.53
C PHE A 22 -6.31 -10.13 -6.94
N ILE A 23 -6.50 -9.13 -7.78
CA ILE A 23 -6.87 -9.30 -9.18
C ILE A 23 -5.70 -8.77 -10.02
N PRO A 24 -4.89 -9.67 -10.62
CA PRO A 24 -3.71 -9.24 -11.37
C PRO A 24 -4.04 -8.23 -12.46
N GLY A 25 -3.27 -7.15 -12.51
CA GLY A 25 -3.46 -6.07 -13.47
C GLY A 25 -4.59 -5.12 -13.14
N GLU A 26 -5.36 -5.36 -12.09
CA GLU A 26 -6.52 -4.55 -11.74
C GLU A 26 -6.46 -3.94 -10.35
N SER A 27 -6.41 -4.78 -9.31
CA SER A 27 -6.60 -4.27 -7.95
C SER A 27 -6.08 -5.20 -6.86
N ILE A 28 -5.99 -4.63 -5.66
CA ILE A 28 -5.77 -5.41 -4.46
C ILE A 28 -6.69 -4.88 -3.35
N LYS A 29 -7.15 -5.78 -2.51
CA LYS A 29 -7.96 -5.47 -1.34
C LYS A 29 -7.29 -6.10 -0.13
N VAL A 30 -7.00 -5.27 0.86
CA VAL A 30 -6.29 -5.69 2.07
C VAL A 30 -7.06 -5.26 3.32
N ARG A 31 -6.73 -5.90 4.42
CA ARG A 31 -7.37 -5.65 5.70
C ARG A 31 -6.34 -5.42 6.78
N SER A 32 -6.64 -4.51 7.68
CA SER A 32 -5.84 -4.24 8.86
C SER A 32 -6.78 -3.94 10.03
N VAL A 33 -6.32 -4.23 11.24
CA VAL A 33 -7.01 -3.82 12.46
C VAL A 33 -6.03 -2.94 13.23
N ILE A 34 -6.49 -1.77 13.63
CA ILE A 34 -5.66 -0.87 14.44
C ILE A 34 -5.51 -1.50 15.84
N ASN A 35 -4.28 -1.82 16.21
CA ASN A 35 -4.02 -2.40 17.53
C ASN A 35 -3.16 -1.44 18.36
N GLU A 36 -3.04 -1.73 19.65
CA GLU A 36 -2.35 -0.88 20.62
C GLU A 36 -0.85 -0.71 20.33
N GLN A 37 -0.28 -1.62 19.56
CA GLN A 37 1.14 -1.62 19.23
C GLN A 37 1.45 -0.90 17.91
N ASN A 38 0.42 -0.33 17.26
CA ASN A 38 0.61 0.42 16.02
C ASN A 38 1.56 1.60 16.28
N PRO A 39 2.68 1.69 15.53
CA PRO A 39 3.70 2.71 15.80
C PRO A 39 3.25 4.15 15.49
N PHE A 40 2.15 4.32 14.78
CA PHE A 40 1.64 5.64 14.41
C PHE A 40 0.56 6.16 15.35
N LEU A 41 0.28 5.44 16.45
CA LEU A 41 -0.71 5.92 17.42
C LEU A 41 -0.18 7.11 18.21
N GLU A 42 -1.03 8.11 18.34
CA GLU A 42 -0.80 9.28 19.19
C GLU A 42 -2.03 9.42 20.11
N ASP A 43 -1.84 9.27 21.39
CA ASP A 43 -2.93 9.29 22.37
C ASP A 43 -4.06 8.30 22.03
N GLY A 44 -3.69 7.10 21.58
CA GLY A 44 -4.64 6.06 21.22
C GLY A 44 -5.35 6.27 19.89
N LYS A 45 -4.90 7.24 19.09
CA LYS A 45 -5.52 7.59 17.82
C LYS A 45 -4.52 7.46 16.68
N PHE A 46 -4.97 6.87 15.58
CA PHE A 46 -4.22 6.84 14.32
C PHE A 46 -4.72 8.00 13.48
N GLN A 47 -3.87 9.03 13.30
CA GLN A 47 -4.25 10.22 12.56
C GLN A 47 -4.47 9.88 11.09
N ALA A 48 -5.59 10.35 10.53
CA ALA A 48 -5.99 9.97 9.18
C ALA A 48 -5.00 10.39 8.09
N GLN A 49 -4.23 11.46 8.30
CA GLN A 49 -3.22 11.85 7.33
C GLN A 49 -2.13 10.79 7.16
N LYS A 50 -1.96 9.89 8.12
CA LYS A 50 -1.01 8.78 8.03
C LYS A 50 -1.59 7.56 7.30
N ALA A 51 -2.85 7.63 6.89
CA ALA A 51 -3.48 6.58 6.09
C ALA A 51 -2.74 6.32 4.78
N ILE A 52 -2.04 7.33 4.27
CA ILE A 52 -1.22 7.21 3.06
C ILE A 52 -0.16 6.10 3.20
N GLU A 53 0.36 5.89 4.41
CA GLU A 53 1.34 4.83 4.67
C GLU A 53 0.73 3.45 4.48
N MET A 54 -0.51 3.27 4.94
CA MET A 54 -1.22 2.00 4.76
C MET A 54 -1.55 1.76 3.29
N MET A 55 -1.98 2.82 2.60
CA MET A 55 -2.27 2.75 1.17
C MET A 55 -1.00 2.39 0.38
N ALA A 56 0.12 3.02 0.70
CA ALA A 56 1.40 2.72 0.05
C ALA A 56 1.83 1.27 0.30
N GLN A 57 1.63 0.75 1.50
CA GLN A 57 1.94 -0.66 1.77
C GLN A 57 1.07 -1.62 0.95
N SER A 58 -0.21 -1.28 0.75
CA SER A 58 -1.09 -2.11 -0.08
C SER A 58 -0.58 -2.20 -1.51
N LEU A 59 -0.04 -1.09 -2.03
CA LEU A 59 0.53 -1.05 -3.37
C LEU A 59 1.85 -1.81 -3.45
N GLY A 60 2.65 -1.79 -2.40
CA GLY A 60 3.86 -2.60 -2.32
C GLY A 60 3.55 -4.09 -2.38
N ILE A 61 2.50 -4.51 -1.71
CA ILE A 61 2.03 -5.89 -1.74
C ILE A 61 1.53 -6.25 -3.14
N TYR A 62 0.73 -5.37 -3.75
CA TYR A 62 0.25 -5.57 -5.10
C TYR A 62 1.40 -5.76 -6.10
N ASP A 63 2.38 -4.87 -6.04
CA ASP A 63 3.53 -4.94 -6.94
C ASP A 63 4.34 -6.22 -6.73
N SER A 64 4.57 -6.62 -5.49
CA SER A 64 5.28 -7.85 -5.17
C SER A 64 4.56 -9.08 -5.71
N LYS A 65 3.23 -9.12 -5.60
CA LYS A 65 2.44 -10.22 -6.16
C LYS A 65 2.48 -10.24 -7.69
N MET A 66 2.44 -9.08 -8.33
CA MET A 66 2.56 -8.99 -9.78
C MET A 66 3.92 -9.51 -10.25
N ARG A 67 4.99 -9.14 -9.55
CA ARG A 67 6.34 -9.62 -9.87
C ARG A 67 6.47 -11.13 -9.65
N GLU A 68 5.88 -11.65 -8.60
CA GLU A 68 5.85 -13.08 -8.31
C GLU A 68 5.23 -13.85 -9.49
N LEU A 69 4.13 -13.35 -10.06
CA LEU A 69 3.48 -13.97 -11.22
C LEU A 69 4.37 -13.99 -12.46
N ARG A 70 5.28 -13.04 -12.60
CA ARG A 70 6.22 -12.97 -13.72
C ARG A 70 7.54 -13.70 -13.43
N GLY A 71 7.68 -14.33 -12.26
CA GLY A 71 8.91 -14.98 -11.85
C GLY A 71 10.02 -14.00 -11.49
N GLU A 72 9.69 -12.75 -11.25
CA GLU A 72 10.66 -11.71 -10.86
C GLU A 72 10.79 -11.63 -9.36
N LYS A 73 11.95 -11.13 -8.90
CA LYS A 73 12.15 -10.87 -7.48
C LYS A 73 11.41 -9.61 -7.07
N ALA A 74 10.96 -9.58 -5.82
CA ALA A 74 10.41 -8.37 -5.24
C ALA A 74 11.48 -7.29 -5.23
N ILE A 75 11.19 -6.16 -5.86
CA ILE A 75 12.07 -4.99 -5.89
C ILE A 75 11.32 -3.86 -5.18
N PHE A 76 12.08 -3.04 -4.49
CA PHE A 76 11.51 -1.94 -3.76
C PHE A 76 10.93 -0.89 -4.70
N GLY A 77 9.61 -0.73 -4.66
CA GLY A 77 8.94 0.38 -5.32
C GLY A 77 8.82 1.56 -4.37
N PHE A 78 8.61 2.74 -4.89
CA PHE A 78 8.46 3.92 -4.05
C PHE A 78 7.31 4.80 -4.48
N LEU A 79 6.69 5.41 -3.48
CA LEU A 79 5.65 6.40 -3.67
C LEU A 79 6.30 7.70 -4.13
N LEU A 80 5.91 8.17 -5.31
CA LEU A 80 6.36 9.45 -5.84
C LEU A 80 5.55 10.60 -5.28
N GLY A 81 4.29 10.37 -4.96
CA GLY A 81 3.42 11.38 -4.43
C GLY A 81 1.98 10.96 -4.42
N SER A 82 1.13 11.79 -3.87
CA SER A 82 -0.31 11.57 -3.84
C SER A 82 -1.03 12.82 -4.32
N ARG A 83 -2.18 12.58 -4.93
CA ARG A 83 -3.08 13.66 -5.37
C ARG A 83 -4.46 13.38 -4.81
N LYS A 84 -5.26 14.41 -4.68
CA LYS A 84 -6.66 14.27 -4.27
C LYS A 84 -6.81 13.45 -2.98
N PHE A 85 -5.88 13.65 -2.04
CA PHE A 85 -5.99 12.98 -0.75
C PHE A 85 -7.11 13.64 0.04
N GLU A 86 -8.19 12.89 0.21
CA GLU A 86 -9.38 13.35 0.91
C GLU A 86 -9.58 12.53 2.17
N ILE A 87 -9.80 13.20 3.27
CA ILE A 87 -10.02 12.58 4.58
C ILE A 87 -11.47 12.85 4.99
N PHE A 88 -12.21 11.78 5.27
CA PHE A 88 -13.61 11.87 5.68
C PHE A 88 -13.79 11.57 7.16
N ARG A 89 -12.72 11.13 7.82
CA ARG A 89 -12.71 10.83 9.25
C ARG A 89 -11.34 11.23 9.79
N PRO A 90 -11.28 12.11 10.82
CA PRO A 90 -10.00 12.72 11.23
C PRO A 90 -9.00 11.76 11.88
N TYR A 91 -9.48 10.67 12.48
CA TYR A 91 -8.60 9.67 13.08
C TYR A 91 -9.32 8.32 13.17
N PHE A 92 -8.51 7.25 13.33
CA PHE A 92 -9.00 5.90 13.55
C PHE A 92 -8.61 5.48 14.96
N LYS A 93 -9.37 4.55 15.53
CA LYS A 93 -9.18 4.11 16.92
C LYS A 93 -8.67 2.68 16.97
N VAL A 94 -8.05 2.32 18.09
CA VAL A 94 -7.73 0.93 18.39
C VAL A 94 -9.02 0.10 18.29
N GLY A 95 -8.94 -1.02 17.56
CA GLY A 95 -10.08 -1.90 17.31
C GLY A 95 -10.79 -1.64 15.98
N ASP A 96 -10.54 -0.51 15.33
CA ASP A 96 -11.16 -0.22 14.04
C ASP A 96 -10.64 -1.19 12.97
N GLU A 97 -11.58 -1.72 12.17
CA GLU A 97 -11.24 -2.52 11.00
C GLU A 97 -11.04 -1.59 9.81
N ILE A 98 -9.87 -1.72 9.20
CA ILE A 98 -9.50 -0.94 8.02
C ILE A 98 -9.46 -1.88 6.83
N VAL A 99 -10.15 -1.51 5.76
CA VAL A 99 -10.09 -2.23 4.48
C VAL A 99 -9.66 -1.22 3.43
N ILE A 100 -8.61 -1.55 2.69
CA ILE A 100 -8.10 -0.70 1.62
C ILE A 100 -8.28 -1.40 0.30
N VAL A 101 -8.90 -0.71 -0.66
CA VAL A 101 -9.05 -1.17 -2.03
C VAL A 101 -8.23 -0.24 -2.91
N SER A 102 -7.22 -0.76 -3.57
CA SER A 102 -6.37 0.01 -4.47
C SER A 102 -6.49 -0.55 -5.88
N LYS A 103 -6.84 0.32 -6.82
CA LYS A 103 -7.09 -0.05 -8.21
C LYS A 103 -6.08 0.64 -9.11
N CYS A 104 -5.49 -0.14 -10.01
CA CYS A 104 -4.57 0.39 -11.02
C CYS A 104 -5.37 1.11 -12.09
N SER A 105 -5.14 2.42 -12.24
CA SER A 105 -5.78 3.18 -13.32
C SER A 105 -4.85 3.32 -14.54
N ILE A 106 -3.55 3.47 -14.31
CA ILE A 106 -2.55 3.57 -15.37
C ILE A 106 -1.29 2.87 -14.89
N GLN A 107 -0.68 2.10 -15.80
CA GLN A 107 0.65 1.54 -15.56
C GLN A 107 1.38 1.50 -16.89
N ASP A 108 2.59 2.06 -16.95
CA ASP A 108 3.38 2.06 -18.17
C ASP A 108 4.56 1.09 -18.07
N GLU A 109 5.29 0.95 -19.18
CA GLU A 109 6.39 0.00 -19.29
C GLU A 109 7.61 0.40 -18.45
N SER A 110 7.72 1.67 -18.07
CA SER A 110 8.85 2.15 -17.27
C SER A 110 8.70 1.80 -15.78
N GLY A 111 7.52 1.31 -15.38
CA GLY A 111 7.24 1.01 -13.99
C GLY A 111 6.48 2.12 -13.26
N PHE A 112 6.15 3.21 -13.95
CA PHE A 112 5.31 4.26 -13.39
C PHE A 112 3.85 3.81 -13.37
N GLY A 113 3.18 4.02 -12.25
CA GLY A 113 1.77 3.66 -12.12
C GLY A 113 0.99 4.70 -11.34
N VAL A 114 -0.30 4.77 -11.66
CA VAL A 114 -1.26 5.61 -10.95
C VAL A 114 -2.35 4.69 -10.41
N TYR A 115 -2.63 4.82 -9.13
CA TYR A 115 -3.58 3.95 -8.43
C TYR A 115 -4.61 4.79 -7.67
N ASP A 116 -5.86 4.39 -7.76
CA ASP A 116 -6.93 4.95 -6.94
C ASP A 116 -7.07 4.08 -5.69
N SER A 117 -6.87 4.67 -4.53
CA SER A 117 -6.92 3.96 -3.27
C SER A 117 -8.03 4.50 -2.39
N GLU A 118 -8.86 3.60 -1.87
CA GLU A 118 -9.94 3.92 -0.95
C GLU A 118 -9.75 3.15 0.34
N LEU A 119 -9.91 3.85 1.46
CA LEU A 119 -9.77 3.26 2.79
C LEU A 119 -11.10 3.33 3.51
N PHE A 120 -11.58 2.18 3.95
CA PHE A 120 -12.85 2.05 4.66
C PHE A 120 -12.58 1.73 6.13
N VAL A 121 -13.29 2.43 7.02
CA VAL A 121 -13.21 2.21 8.47
C VAL A 121 -14.53 1.62 8.90
N ASN A 122 -14.50 0.38 9.38
CA ASN A 122 -15.71 -0.34 9.78
C ASN A 122 -16.81 -0.28 8.72
N GLY A 123 -16.40 -0.43 7.45
CA GLY A 123 -17.31 -0.45 6.31
C GLY A 123 -17.68 0.90 5.72
N LYS A 124 -17.20 2.01 6.29
CA LYS A 124 -17.50 3.36 5.80
C LYS A 124 -16.25 4.02 5.24
N LEU A 125 -16.39 4.73 4.12
CA LEU A 125 -15.26 5.43 3.50
C LEU A 125 -14.67 6.44 4.48
N GLY A 126 -13.39 6.25 4.81
CA GLY A 126 -12.66 7.10 5.75
C GLY A 126 -11.62 7.99 5.09
N ALA A 127 -11.07 7.56 3.96
CA ALA A 127 -10.09 8.34 3.20
C ALA A 127 -9.99 7.80 1.78
N ARG A 128 -9.51 8.62 0.86
CA ARG A 128 -9.16 8.18 -0.48
C ARG A 128 -8.07 9.05 -1.05
N ALA A 129 -7.31 8.50 -1.98
CA ALA A 129 -6.21 9.22 -2.61
C ALA A 129 -5.90 8.64 -3.98
N VAL A 130 -5.28 9.44 -4.83
CA VAL A 130 -4.64 8.99 -6.06
C VAL A 130 -3.16 8.94 -5.78
N LEU A 131 -2.55 7.76 -5.94
CA LEU A 131 -1.15 7.52 -5.62
C LEU A 131 -0.34 7.32 -6.90
N ASN A 132 0.77 8.03 -7.00
CA ASN A 132 1.73 7.87 -8.09
C ASN A 132 2.92 7.09 -7.54
N VAL A 133 3.21 5.95 -8.15
CA VAL A 133 4.30 5.07 -7.68
C VAL A 133 5.24 4.74 -8.83
N MET A 134 6.48 4.46 -8.47
CA MET A 134 7.48 3.94 -9.39
C MET A 134 7.89 2.56 -8.91
N SER A 135 7.79 1.58 -9.79
CA SER A 135 8.19 0.21 -9.54
C SER A 135 9.15 -0.22 -10.66
N PRO A 136 10.46 0.11 -10.53
CA PRO A 136 11.42 -0.17 -11.58
C PRO A 136 11.66 -1.67 -11.74
N ASP A 137 12.04 -2.11 -12.96
CA ASP A 137 12.41 -3.49 -13.18
C ASP A 137 13.85 -3.75 -12.67
N GLU A 138 14.24 -5.04 -12.65
CA GLU A 138 15.58 -5.42 -12.18
C GLU A 138 16.69 -4.80 -13.02
N GLU A 139 16.49 -4.73 -14.32
CA GLU A 139 17.48 -4.19 -15.24
C GLU A 139 17.72 -2.70 -14.98
N PHE A 140 16.64 -1.95 -14.76
CA PHE A 140 16.73 -0.53 -14.41
C PHE A 140 17.52 -0.34 -13.11
N VAL A 141 17.21 -1.13 -12.10
CA VAL A 141 17.88 -1.05 -10.79
C VAL A 141 19.36 -1.36 -10.90
N LYS A 142 19.73 -2.42 -11.63
CA LYS A 142 21.14 -2.78 -11.85
C LYS A 142 21.89 -1.66 -12.54
N LYS A 143 21.29 -1.06 -13.56
CA LYS A 143 21.89 0.03 -14.31
C LYS A 143 22.09 1.26 -13.44
N ALA A 144 21.10 1.60 -12.64
CA ALA A 144 21.18 2.75 -11.73
C ALA A 144 22.27 2.56 -10.67
N LEU A 145 22.44 1.35 -10.16
CA LEU A 145 23.44 1.04 -9.14
C LEU A 145 24.87 0.93 -9.69
N SER A 146 25.02 0.69 -10.99
CA SER A 146 26.33 0.58 -11.63
C SER A 146 26.91 1.92 -12.08
N GLU A 147 26.14 2.96 -12.05
CA GLU A 147 26.56 4.32 -12.33
C GLU A 147 26.99 5.07 -11.05
#